data_46a0083a92ff7202bcf19e2c0559d998
#
_entry.id   46a0083a92ff7202bcf19e2c0559d998
#
_cell.length_a   1.000
_cell.length_b   1.000
_cell.length_c   1.000
_cell.angle_alpha   90.00
_cell.angle_beta   90.00
_cell.angle_gamma   90.00
#
_symmetry.space_group_name_H-M   'P 1'
#
loop_
_entity.id
_entity.type
_entity.pdbx_description
1 polymer ?
#
loop_
_entity_poly.entity_id
_entity_poly.type
_entity_poly.pdbx_seq_one_letter_code
_entity_poly.pdbx_strand_id
1 'polypeptide(L)'
;MSTKNQTYDAIVIGSGISGGWAAKELCEKGLKTLVLERGRDVVHLKDYPTATKHPWEFPHRGRKTIELVKDNPIVDRCYAYNETSAHFFVKDNEHPYVQEKPYDWIR
;
A
#
# COMPACT_ATOMS: atom_id res chain seq x y z
N MET A 1 3.71 29.58 14.72
CA MET A 1 4.50 28.34 14.68
C MET A 1 5.54 28.47 13.60
N SER A 2 6.80 28.42 13.95
CA SER A 2 7.84 28.32 12.92
C SER A 2 7.82 26.91 12.36
N THR A 3 7.42 26.75 11.12
CA THR A 3 7.67 25.53 10.36
C THR A 3 9.18 25.41 10.21
N LYS A 4 9.79 24.51 10.98
CA LYS A 4 11.18 24.16 10.72
C LYS A 4 11.22 23.53 9.34
N ASN A 5 11.78 24.23 8.37
CA ASN A 5 12.06 23.68 7.06
C ASN A 5 13.01 22.49 7.26
N GLN A 6 12.46 21.28 7.21
CA GLN A 6 13.26 20.09 7.23
C GLN A 6 13.75 19.82 5.82
N THR A 7 15.05 19.81 5.65
CA THR A 7 15.69 19.40 4.39
C THR A 7 16.14 17.96 4.48
N TYR A 8 16.00 17.24 3.38
CA TYR A 8 16.42 15.85 3.23
C TYR A 8 17.44 15.75 2.10
N ASP A 9 18.36 14.82 2.21
CA ASP A 9 19.35 14.53 1.16
C ASP A 9 18.73 13.69 0.04
N ALA A 10 17.76 12.84 0.39
CA ALA A 10 17.06 11.97 -0.54
C ALA A 10 15.59 11.80 -0.17
N ILE A 11 14.75 11.60 -1.18
CA ILE A 11 13.34 11.27 -1.02
C ILE A 11 13.06 9.98 -1.80
N VAL A 12 12.51 8.98 -1.10
CA VAL A 12 12.07 7.71 -1.70
C VAL A 12 10.55 7.69 -1.73
N ILE A 13 9.98 7.44 -2.90
CA ILE A 13 8.53 7.35 -3.08
C ILE A 13 8.11 5.90 -3.14
N GLY A 14 7.36 5.46 -2.14
CA GLY A 14 6.93 4.08 -1.93
C GLY A 14 7.88 3.29 -1.06
N SER A 15 7.34 2.51 -0.13
CA SER A 15 8.08 1.65 0.80
C SER A 15 8.04 0.16 0.42
N GLY A 16 7.67 -0.14 -0.81
CA GLY A 16 7.67 -1.51 -1.32
C GLY A 16 9.07 -2.11 -1.41
N ILE A 17 9.20 -3.25 -2.07
CA ILE A 17 10.47 -3.98 -2.17
C ILE A 17 11.61 -3.08 -2.67
N SER A 18 11.39 -2.36 -3.76
CA SER A 18 12.42 -1.48 -4.34
C SER A 18 12.69 -0.26 -3.49
N GLY A 19 11.63 0.41 -3.01
CA GLY A 19 11.78 1.61 -2.18
C GLY A 19 12.38 1.33 -0.81
N GLY A 20 12.02 0.21 -0.19
CA GLY A 20 12.62 -0.24 1.07
C GLY A 20 14.12 -0.49 0.95
N TRP A 21 14.58 -1.15 -0.11
CA TRP A 21 15.99 -1.35 -0.37
C TRP A 21 16.73 -0.04 -0.67
N ALA A 22 16.13 0.83 -1.47
CA ALA A 22 16.72 2.14 -1.76
C ALA A 22 16.89 2.97 -0.48
N ALA A 23 15.86 3.02 0.37
CA ALA A 23 15.91 3.74 1.64
C ALA A 23 16.99 3.17 2.56
N LYS A 24 17.09 1.85 2.66
CA LYS A 24 18.13 1.18 3.45
C LYS A 24 19.53 1.60 2.98
N GLU A 25 19.82 1.47 1.70
CA GLU A 25 21.13 1.81 1.13
C GLU A 25 21.47 3.28 1.32
N LEU A 26 20.53 4.18 1.12
CA LEU A 26 20.74 5.62 1.31
C LEU A 26 21.01 5.96 2.77
N CYS A 27 20.27 5.38 3.70
CA CYS A 27 20.48 5.59 5.13
C CYS A 27 21.81 5.02 5.62
N GLU A 28 22.20 3.84 5.15
CA GLU A 28 23.51 3.23 5.51
C GLU A 28 24.70 4.05 5.00
N LYS A 29 24.51 4.81 3.93
CA LYS A 29 25.49 5.76 3.41
C LYS A 29 25.48 7.12 4.13
N GLY A 30 24.68 7.26 5.18
CA GLY A 30 24.62 8.46 6.00
C GLY A 30 23.74 9.58 5.46
N LEU A 31 22.92 9.32 4.43
CA LEU A 31 22.02 10.31 3.87
C LEU A 31 20.74 10.41 4.71
N LYS A 32 20.32 11.65 4.99
CA LYS A 32 19.02 11.90 5.62
C LYS A 32 17.90 11.67 4.61
N THR A 33 17.21 10.55 4.75
CA THR A 33 16.24 10.07 3.77
C THR A 33 14.82 10.20 4.27
N LEU A 34 13.94 10.74 3.42
CA LEU A 34 12.49 10.74 3.63
C LEU A 34 11.86 9.66 2.76
N VAL A 35 11.05 8.80 3.37
CA VAL A 35 10.21 7.84 2.64
C VAL A 35 8.77 8.29 2.67
N LEU A 36 8.15 8.42 1.50
CA LEU A 36 6.74 8.75 1.35
C LEU A 36 5.98 7.49 0.92
N GLU A 37 5.08 7.02 1.77
CA GLU A 37 4.22 5.86 1.52
C GLU A 37 2.76 6.29 1.45
N ARG A 38 2.05 5.77 0.46
CA ARG A 38 0.63 6.06 0.26
C ARG A 38 -0.29 5.05 0.93
N GLY A 39 0.18 3.82 1.10
CA GLY A 39 -0.59 2.72 1.66
C GLY A 39 -0.86 2.86 3.15
N ARG A 40 -1.47 1.82 3.72
CA ARG A 40 -1.69 1.74 5.15
C ARG A 40 -0.38 1.49 5.89
N ASP A 41 -0.32 1.94 7.13
CA ASP A 41 0.71 1.50 8.06
C ASP A 41 0.42 0.06 8.48
N VAL A 42 1.21 -0.87 7.95
CA VAL A 42 1.08 -2.31 8.21
C VAL A 42 2.16 -2.72 9.21
N VAL A 43 1.74 -3.06 10.41
CA VAL A 43 2.65 -3.50 11.46
C VAL A 43 2.97 -4.98 11.30
N HIS A 44 4.26 -5.28 11.17
CA HIS A 44 4.76 -6.65 11.01
C HIS A 44 4.24 -7.57 12.12
N LEU A 45 3.79 -8.75 11.76
CA LEU A 45 3.18 -9.81 12.58
C LEU A 45 1.81 -9.46 13.18
N LYS A 46 1.44 -8.19 13.34
CA LYS A 46 0.15 -7.81 13.91
C LYS A 46 -0.95 -7.71 12.85
N ASP A 47 -0.62 -7.16 11.70
CA ASP A 47 -1.59 -6.84 10.65
C ASP A 47 -1.63 -7.90 9.53
N TYR A 48 -1.42 -9.16 9.89
CA TYR A 48 -1.49 -10.30 8.98
C TYR A 48 -2.62 -11.28 9.35
N PRO A 49 -3.88 -10.83 9.36
CA PRO A 49 -5.00 -11.66 9.84
C PRO A 49 -5.26 -12.89 8.96
N THR A 50 -4.76 -12.89 7.74
CA THR A 50 -5.01 -13.96 6.76
C THR A 50 -3.80 -14.84 6.49
N ALA A 51 -2.65 -14.55 7.09
CA ALA A 51 -1.36 -15.16 6.72
C ALA A 51 -1.31 -16.69 6.88
N THR A 52 -2.06 -17.24 7.83
CA THR A 52 -2.07 -18.68 8.12
C THR A 52 -3.37 -19.39 7.73
N LYS A 53 -4.28 -18.66 7.10
CA LYS A 53 -5.58 -19.20 6.70
C LYS A 53 -5.51 -19.96 5.38
N HIS A 54 -6.18 -21.09 5.34
CA HIS A 54 -6.40 -21.85 4.12
C HIS A 54 -7.58 -21.30 3.33
N PRO A 55 -7.66 -21.54 1.99
CA PRO A 55 -8.75 -21.04 1.16
C PRO A 55 -10.16 -21.38 1.67
N TRP A 56 -10.34 -22.55 2.26
CA TRP A 56 -11.65 -22.97 2.79
C TRP A 56 -12.05 -22.29 4.10
N GLU A 57 -11.12 -21.61 4.77
CA GLU A 57 -11.41 -20.84 6.00
C GLU A 57 -11.96 -19.45 5.71
N PHE A 58 -11.91 -19.02 4.44
CA PHE A 58 -12.50 -17.75 4.02
C PHE A 58 -13.97 -17.92 3.64
N PRO A 59 -14.84 -16.96 4.00
CA PRO A 59 -16.27 -17.00 3.64
C PRO A 59 -16.52 -17.20 2.14
N HIS A 60 -15.67 -16.63 1.30
CA HIS A 60 -15.79 -16.69 -0.16
C HIS A 60 -14.61 -17.41 -0.81
N ARG A 61 -13.90 -18.24 -0.07
CA ARG A 61 -12.74 -19.03 -0.52
C ARG A 61 -11.64 -18.18 -1.19
N GLY A 62 -11.43 -16.98 -0.68
CA GLY A 62 -10.43 -16.03 -1.19
C GLY A 62 -10.85 -15.28 -2.46
N ARG A 63 -12.08 -15.44 -2.92
CA ARG A 63 -12.57 -14.75 -4.13
C ARG A 63 -13.05 -13.34 -3.81
N LYS A 64 -13.08 -12.48 -4.83
CA LYS A 64 -13.68 -11.15 -4.72
C LYS A 64 -15.19 -11.28 -4.55
N THR A 65 -15.75 -10.50 -3.64
CA THR A 65 -17.19 -10.34 -3.52
C THR A 65 -17.69 -9.25 -4.46
N ILE A 66 -18.98 -9.24 -4.75
CA ILE A 66 -19.60 -8.19 -5.57
C ILE A 66 -19.43 -6.82 -4.92
N GLU A 67 -19.53 -6.76 -3.60
CA GLU A 67 -19.35 -5.53 -2.80
C GLU A 67 -17.92 -4.99 -2.93
N LEU A 68 -16.92 -5.86 -2.81
CA LEU A 68 -15.51 -5.46 -2.98
C LEU A 68 -15.27 -4.83 -4.35
N VAL A 69 -15.85 -5.40 -5.40
CA VAL A 69 -15.67 -4.89 -6.77
C VAL A 69 -16.42 -3.57 -6.98
N LYS A 70 -17.67 -3.49 -6.54
CA LYS A 70 -18.51 -2.29 -6.72
C LYS A 70 -17.99 -1.09 -5.95
N ASP A 71 -17.54 -1.31 -4.72
CA ASP A 71 -17.11 -0.23 -3.84
C ASP A 71 -15.69 0.26 -4.15
N ASN A 72 -14.90 -0.58 -4.83
CA ASN A 72 -13.48 -0.28 -5.09
C ASN A 72 -13.09 -0.58 -6.55
N PRO A 73 -13.69 0.10 -7.54
CA PRO A 73 -13.44 -0.18 -8.95
C PRO A 73 -12.01 0.12 -9.40
N ILE A 74 -11.31 1.04 -8.74
CA ILE A 74 -9.91 1.36 -9.06
C ILE A 74 -8.99 0.29 -8.49
N VAL A 75 -9.15 -0.03 -7.21
CA VAL A 75 -8.35 -1.07 -6.53
C VAL A 75 -8.59 -2.45 -7.15
N ASP A 76 -9.80 -2.72 -7.63
CA ASP A 76 -10.15 -3.98 -8.28
C ASP A 76 -9.32 -4.29 -9.53
N ARG A 77 -8.73 -3.30 -10.16
CA ARG A 77 -7.81 -3.49 -11.28
C ARG A 77 -6.52 -4.20 -10.90
N CYS A 78 -6.15 -4.20 -9.61
CA CYS A 78 -4.99 -4.94 -9.13
C CYS A 78 -5.31 -6.44 -9.08
N TYR A 79 -4.48 -7.25 -9.75
CA TYR A 79 -4.64 -8.71 -9.77
C TYR A 79 -4.55 -9.34 -8.39
N ALA A 80 -3.81 -8.72 -7.47
CA ALA A 80 -3.60 -9.22 -6.11
C ALA A 80 -4.74 -8.84 -5.14
N TYR A 81 -5.70 -8.02 -5.58
CA TYR A 81 -6.83 -7.61 -4.75
C TYR A 81 -7.91 -8.68 -4.72
N ASN A 82 -8.09 -9.30 -3.57
CA ASN A 82 -9.11 -10.32 -3.33
C ASN A 82 -9.46 -10.39 -1.84
N GLU A 83 -10.30 -11.33 -1.43
CA GLU A 83 -10.72 -11.48 -0.03
C GLU A 83 -9.54 -11.68 0.93
N THR A 84 -8.46 -12.33 0.47
CA THR A 84 -7.29 -12.62 1.32
C THR A 84 -6.40 -11.42 1.55
N SER A 85 -6.41 -10.44 0.67
CA SER A 85 -5.49 -9.29 0.65
C SER A 85 -6.17 -7.93 0.75
N ALA A 86 -7.50 -7.87 0.67
CA ALA A 86 -8.25 -6.61 0.62
C ALA A 86 -7.92 -5.65 1.78
N HIS A 87 -7.62 -6.17 2.96
CA HIS A 87 -7.28 -5.38 4.14
C HIS A 87 -5.96 -4.62 4.02
N PHE A 88 -5.06 -5.00 3.11
CA PHE A 88 -3.81 -4.28 2.84
C PHE A 88 -4.00 -3.07 1.94
N PHE A 89 -5.06 -3.06 1.14
CA PHE A 89 -5.32 -1.99 0.18
C PHE A 89 -6.05 -0.82 0.81
N VAL A 90 -5.66 0.40 0.43
CA VAL A 90 -6.43 1.60 0.72
C VAL A 90 -7.64 1.61 -0.22
N LYS A 91 -8.84 1.71 0.34
CA LYS A 91 -10.08 1.70 -0.43
C LYS A 91 -10.27 2.98 -1.23
N ASP A 92 -11.02 2.89 -2.32
CA ASP A 92 -11.27 4.03 -3.20
C ASP A 92 -11.95 5.20 -2.49
N ASN A 93 -12.85 4.91 -1.53
CA ASN A 93 -13.52 5.95 -0.75
C ASN A 93 -12.61 6.60 0.31
N GLU A 94 -11.57 5.92 0.76
CA GLU A 94 -10.59 6.47 1.71
C GLU A 94 -9.63 7.43 1.02
N HIS A 95 -9.28 7.13 -0.22
CA HIS A 95 -8.41 7.94 -1.07
C HIS A 95 -9.05 8.10 -2.45
N PRO A 96 -10.05 8.94 -2.59
CA PRO A 96 -10.74 9.21 -3.86
C PRO A 96 -9.81 9.94 -4.82
N TYR A 97 -9.06 9.18 -5.57
CA TYR A 97 -7.99 9.67 -6.41
C TYR A 97 -8.16 9.15 -7.83
N VAL A 98 -8.21 10.06 -8.77
CA VAL A 98 -8.28 9.77 -10.20
C VAL A 98 -7.05 10.36 -10.89
N GLN A 99 -6.35 9.53 -11.65
CA GLN A 99 -5.22 9.98 -12.44
C GLN A 99 -5.68 10.64 -13.75
N GLU A 100 -5.01 11.71 -14.12
CA GLU A 100 -5.28 12.42 -15.39
C GLU A 100 -4.70 11.70 -16.61
N LYS A 101 -3.70 10.86 -16.40
CA LYS A 101 -2.98 10.14 -17.47
C LYS A 101 -3.33 8.65 -17.48
N PRO A 102 -3.14 7.94 -18.61
CA PRO A 102 -3.72 6.61 -18.84
C PRO A 102 -3.15 5.47 -17.99
N TYR A 103 -2.12 5.72 -17.21
CA TYR A 103 -1.53 4.69 -16.35
C TYR A 103 -1.94 4.92 -14.90
N ASP A 104 -2.92 4.16 -14.45
CA ASP A 104 -3.36 4.20 -13.05
C ASP A 104 -2.34 3.49 -12.15
N TRP A 105 -1.84 4.22 -11.17
CA TRP A 105 -1.06 3.63 -10.09
C TRP A 105 -2.00 3.02 -9.07
N ILE A 106 -2.05 1.70 -9.04
CA ILE A 106 -2.89 0.96 -8.09
C ILE A 106 -2.15 0.83 -6.77
N ARG A 107 -2.89 1.02 -5.68
CA ARG A 107 -2.38 1.03 -4.29
C ARG A 107 -2.58 -0.30 -3.64
#